data_8fac9c040453c501d95a80fb5da3cacb
#
_entry.id   8fac9c040453c501d95a80fb5da3cacb
#
_cell.length_a   1.000
_cell.length_b   1.000
_cell.length_c   1.000
_cell.angle_alpha   90.00
_cell.angle_beta   90.00
_cell.angle_gamma   90.00
#
_symmetry.space_group_name_H-M   'P 1'
#
loop_
_entity.id
_entity.type
_entity.pdbx_description
1 polymer ?
#
loop_
_entity_poly.entity_id
_entity_poly.type
_entity_poly.pdbx_seq_one_letter_code
_entity_poly.pdbx_strand_id
1 'polypeptide(L)'
;MSLLALEGVSKRYSGPFREDVVLREVSLEIQAGEFVVVWGLRGSGRSTLLRVAAGIEPPDSGTVRFEGRDLAEHGENLLGGAVGYCERTFRSAEGQGVLEQVTVGLLARGVPPRQARSRAQHTLKRVCAQQDPARRLDTLDAGECVRVALARTLALEPALLVIDEPTRGVDLLERDGILTLLRSLADEGLAVLASTAESTGLQGADRALALSEGQLRGSPPAELATVLPLRRPAGWRATA
;
A
#
# COMPACT_ATOMS: atom_id res chain seq x y z
N MET A 1 16.67 6.76 -10.86
CA MET A 1 15.73 5.95 -11.71
C MET A 1 14.51 5.68 -10.86
N SER A 2 13.31 5.90 -11.41
CA SER A 2 12.06 5.59 -10.70
C SER A 2 11.95 4.07 -10.45
N LEU A 3 11.49 3.70 -9.25
CA LEU A 3 11.20 2.30 -8.90
C LEU A 3 9.92 1.84 -9.61
N LEU A 4 8.88 2.68 -9.58
CA LEU A 4 7.63 2.49 -10.30
C LEU A 4 7.37 3.70 -11.20
N ALA A 5 6.97 3.46 -12.45
CA ALA A 5 6.52 4.49 -13.39
C ALA A 5 5.24 4.06 -14.10
N LEU A 6 4.22 4.91 -14.02
CA LEU A 6 3.02 4.86 -14.83
C LEU A 6 3.11 5.96 -15.88
N GLU A 7 2.90 5.65 -17.16
CA GLU A 7 2.98 6.61 -18.27
C GLU A 7 1.69 6.56 -19.09
N GLY A 8 0.89 7.63 -19.01
CA GLY A 8 -0.35 7.79 -19.78
C GLY A 8 -1.40 6.70 -19.53
N VAL A 9 -1.47 6.14 -18.33
CA VAL A 9 -2.31 5.00 -17.98
C VAL A 9 -3.78 5.40 -18.00
N SER A 10 -4.57 4.64 -18.76
CA SER A 10 -6.03 4.75 -18.77
C SER A 10 -6.69 3.41 -18.45
N LYS A 11 -7.85 3.45 -17.78
CA LYS A 11 -8.62 2.28 -17.40
C LYS A 11 -10.11 2.53 -17.52
N ARG A 12 -10.82 1.57 -18.13
CA ARG A 12 -12.27 1.59 -18.33
C ARG A 12 -12.88 0.31 -17.78
N TYR A 13 -14.11 0.41 -17.35
CA TYR A 13 -14.92 -0.75 -17.01
C TYR A 13 -16.20 -0.73 -17.83
N SER A 14 -16.51 -1.84 -18.48
CA SER A 14 -17.76 -2.02 -19.23
C SER A 14 -18.89 -2.36 -18.26
N GLY A 15 -19.78 -1.43 -18.05
CA GLY A 15 -21.05 -1.67 -17.36
C GLY A 15 -22.15 -2.10 -18.33
N PRO A 16 -23.31 -2.61 -17.83
CA PRO A 16 -24.39 -3.10 -18.69
C PRO A 16 -25.03 -2.04 -19.57
N PHE A 17 -24.84 -0.74 -19.27
CA PHE A 17 -25.44 0.37 -20.00
C PHE A 17 -24.44 1.47 -20.41
N ARG A 18 -23.20 1.43 -19.94
CA ARG A 18 -22.21 2.48 -20.14
C ARG A 18 -20.80 1.98 -19.88
N GLU A 19 -19.84 2.48 -20.65
CA GLU A 19 -18.42 2.41 -20.31
C GLU A 19 -18.08 3.54 -19.32
N ASP A 20 -17.52 3.17 -18.18
CA ASP A 20 -17.01 4.12 -17.19
C ASP A 20 -15.49 4.23 -17.30
N VAL A 21 -15.01 5.38 -17.76
CA VAL A 21 -13.57 5.70 -17.78
C VAL A 21 -13.15 6.11 -16.38
N VAL A 22 -12.43 5.23 -15.69
CA VAL A 22 -12.04 5.41 -14.29
C VAL A 22 -10.66 6.07 -14.14
N LEU A 23 -9.74 5.80 -15.06
CA LEU A 23 -8.44 6.49 -15.16
C LEU A 23 -8.27 7.07 -16.55
N ARG A 24 -7.70 8.31 -16.62
CA ARG A 24 -7.54 9.07 -17.87
C ARG A 24 -6.10 9.59 -17.94
N GLU A 25 -5.26 8.94 -18.76
CA GLU A 25 -3.88 9.35 -19.03
C GLU A 25 -3.08 9.67 -17.75
N VAL A 26 -3.22 8.82 -16.73
CA VAL A 26 -2.54 9.00 -15.44
C VAL A 26 -1.05 8.70 -15.59
N SER A 27 -0.21 9.63 -15.17
CA SER A 27 1.23 9.47 -15.08
C SER A 27 1.69 9.69 -13.64
N LEU A 28 2.54 8.79 -13.14
CA LEU A 28 3.05 8.80 -11.78
C LEU A 28 4.42 8.11 -11.73
N GLU A 29 5.37 8.72 -11.05
CA GLU A 29 6.64 8.08 -10.71
C GLU A 29 6.81 7.99 -9.20
N ILE A 30 7.39 6.90 -8.73
CA ILE A 30 7.73 6.66 -7.32
C ILE A 30 9.18 6.21 -7.22
N GLN A 31 9.91 6.82 -6.30
CA GLN A 31 11.30 6.49 -6.01
C GLN A 31 11.39 5.47 -4.85
N ALA A 32 12.51 4.77 -4.74
CA ALA A 32 12.78 3.96 -3.57
C ALA A 32 12.81 4.84 -2.30
N GLY A 33 12.18 4.37 -1.22
CA GLY A 33 12.07 5.13 0.04
C GLY A 33 11.10 6.31 -0.01
N GLU A 34 10.36 6.51 -1.11
CA GLU A 34 9.36 7.57 -1.20
C GLU A 34 8.00 7.10 -0.66
N PHE A 35 7.37 7.92 0.18
CA PHE A 35 5.99 7.72 0.63
C PHE A 35 5.05 8.65 -0.13
N VAL A 36 4.29 8.09 -1.07
CA VAL A 36 3.31 8.81 -1.90
C VAL A 36 1.89 8.44 -1.47
N VAL A 37 1.04 9.44 -1.28
CA VAL A 37 -0.39 9.24 -0.96
C VAL A 37 -1.27 9.82 -2.06
N VAL A 38 -2.18 8.98 -2.57
CA VAL A 38 -3.23 9.40 -3.51
C VAL A 38 -4.51 9.69 -2.74
N TRP A 39 -4.87 10.97 -2.69
CA TRP A 39 -6.14 11.43 -2.11
C TRP A 39 -7.22 11.51 -3.18
N GLY A 40 -8.47 11.27 -2.79
CA GLY A 40 -9.61 11.47 -3.66
C GLY A 40 -10.93 11.03 -3.00
N LEU A 41 -12.05 11.49 -3.52
CA LEU A 41 -13.37 11.09 -3.03
C LEU A 41 -13.68 9.63 -3.37
N ARG A 42 -14.69 9.08 -2.70
CA ARG A 42 -15.20 7.73 -3.04
C ARG A 42 -15.60 7.67 -4.51
N GLY A 43 -15.15 6.65 -5.23
CA GLY A 43 -15.42 6.48 -6.66
C GLY A 43 -14.47 7.24 -7.59
N SER A 44 -13.44 7.94 -7.08
CA SER A 44 -12.48 8.68 -7.93
C SER A 44 -11.52 7.80 -8.72
N GLY A 45 -11.48 6.48 -8.47
CA GLY A 45 -10.57 5.55 -9.16
C GLY A 45 -9.31 5.15 -8.40
N ARG A 46 -9.14 5.57 -7.13
CA ARG A 46 -7.96 5.27 -6.30
C ARG A 46 -7.62 3.78 -6.25
N SER A 47 -8.59 2.93 -5.86
CA SER A 47 -8.37 1.49 -5.77
C SER A 47 -7.98 0.88 -7.13
N THR A 48 -8.53 1.41 -8.23
CA THR A 48 -8.16 1.02 -9.59
C THR A 48 -6.72 1.43 -9.89
N LEU A 49 -6.34 2.68 -9.57
CA LEU A 49 -4.97 3.16 -9.75
C LEU A 49 -3.98 2.29 -8.96
N LEU A 50 -4.29 1.98 -7.71
CA LEU A 50 -3.43 1.14 -6.87
C LEU A 50 -3.31 -0.30 -7.42
N ARG A 51 -4.40 -0.91 -7.91
CA ARG A 51 -4.33 -2.25 -8.52
C ARG A 51 -3.52 -2.26 -9.82
N VAL A 52 -3.67 -1.22 -10.65
CA VAL A 52 -2.86 -1.06 -11.87
C VAL A 52 -1.39 -0.84 -11.51
N ALA A 53 -1.10 0.03 -10.54
CA ALA A 53 0.27 0.27 -10.06
C ALA A 53 0.93 -0.98 -9.46
N ALA A 54 0.13 -1.85 -8.84
CA ALA A 54 0.59 -3.12 -8.29
C ALA A 54 0.68 -4.26 -9.34
N GLY A 55 0.31 -4.00 -10.60
CA GLY A 55 0.30 -5.02 -11.65
C GLY A 55 -0.77 -6.10 -11.49
N ILE A 56 -1.74 -5.90 -10.58
CA ILE A 56 -2.87 -6.83 -10.36
C ILE A 56 -3.86 -6.72 -11.52
N GLU A 57 -3.99 -5.52 -12.06
CA GLU A 57 -4.92 -5.23 -13.14
C GLU A 57 -4.19 -4.51 -14.28
N PRO A 58 -4.24 -5.02 -15.52
CA PRO A 58 -3.58 -4.37 -16.64
C PRO A 58 -4.32 -3.07 -16.99
N PRO A 59 -3.61 -1.99 -17.41
CA PRO A 59 -4.23 -0.83 -18.01
C PRO A 59 -4.82 -1.16 -19.38
N ASP A 60 -5.79 -0.35 -19.86
CA ASP A 60 -6.30 -0.46 -21.23
C ASP A 60 -5.45 0.31 -22.23
N SER A 61 -4.72 1.33 -21.76
CA SER A 61 -3.69 2.04 -22.52
C SER A 61 -2.65 2.66 -21.58
N GLY A 62 -1.50 3.04 -22.14
CA GLY A 62 -0.35 3.49 -21.36
C GLY A 62 0.51 2.30 -20.89
N THR A 63 1.56 2.59 -20.13
CA THR A 63 2.52 1.58 -19.64
C THR A 63 2.73 1.70 -18.14
N VAL A 64 2.98 0.56 -17.50
CA VAL A 64 3.40 0.48 -16.09
C VAL A 64 4.74 -0.23 -16.05
N ARG A 65 5.76 0.46 -15.56
CA ARG A 65 7.12 -0.09 -15.42
C ARG A 65 7.52 -0.19 -13.95
N PHE A 66 8.08 -1.33 -13.60
CA PHE A 66 8.71 -1.56 -12.31
C PHE A 66 10.20 -1.86 -12.53
N GLU A 67 11.08 -1.09 -11.88
CA GLU A 67 12.54 -1.14 -12.12
C GLU A 67 12.90 -1.05 -13.61
N GLY A 68 12.18 -0.20 -14.35
CA GLY A 68 12.38 0.01 -15.79
C GLY A 68 11.81 -1.08 -16.71
N ARG A 69 11.24 -2.17 -16.18
CA ARG A 69 10.64 -3.28 -16.94
C ARG A 69 9.14 -3.11 -17.05
N ASP A 70 8.60 -3.29 -18.25
CA ASP A 70 7.15 -3.21 -18.48
C ASP A 70 6.44 -4.41 -17.83
N LEU A 71 5.43 -4.14 -16.99
CA LEU A 71 4.67 -5.18 -16.32
C LEU A 71 3.77 -5.97 -17.29
N ALA A 72 3.37 -5.38 -18.42
CA ALA A 72 2.55 -6.07 -19.41
C ALA A 72 3.32 -7.17 -20.16
N GLU A 73 4.64 -6.97 -20.36
CA GLU A 73 5.49 -7.94 -21.07
C GLU A 73 5.98 -9.08 -20.18
N HIS A 74 6.11 -8.85 -18.89
CA HIS A 74 6.79 -9.77 -17.96
C HIS A 74 5.86 -10.40 -16.92
N GLY A 75 4.61 -9.94 -16.83
CA GLY A 75 3.54 -10.55 -16.04
C GLY A 75 3.87 -10.87 -14.58
N GLU A 76 3.24 -11.91 -14.07
CA GLU A 76 3.34 -12.35 -12.67
C GLU A 76 4.78 -12.70 -12.22
N ASN A 77 5.68 -13.04 -13.14
CA ASN A 77 7.06 -13.43 -12.83
C ASN A 77 7.91 -12.24 -12.34
N LEU A 78 7.63 -11.01 -12.78
CA LEU A 78 8.33 -9.81 -12.30
C LEU A 78 7.90 -9.40 -10.89
N LEU A 79 6.62 -9.61 -10.60
CA LEU A 79 6.04 -9.19 -9.33
C LEU A 79 6.31 -10.17 -8.19
N GLY A 80 6.99 -11.27 -8.41
CA GLY A 80 7.30 -12.39 -7.48
C GLY A 80 7.64 -12.06 -6.02
N GLY A 81 6.98 -11.05 -5.44
CA GLY A 81 7.18 -10.50 -4.10
C GLY A 81 7.78 -9.10 -4.09
N ALA A 82 8.27 -8.59 -5.22
CA ALA A 82 8.86 -7.25 -5.30
C ALA A 82 7.82 -6.13 -5.08
N VAL A 83 6.55 -6.38 -5.43
CA VAL A 83 5.42 -5.49 -5.13
C VAL A 83 4.49 -6.19 -4.13
N GLY A 84 4.30 -5.56 -3.00
CA GLY A 84 3.35 -5.99 -1.98
C GLY A 84 2.06 -5.18 -2.06
N TYR A 85 0.90 -5.85 -2.18
CA TYR A 85 -0.40 -5.20 -2.20
C TYR A 85 -1.21 -5.54 -0.95
N CYS A 86 -1.63 -4.52 -0.23
CA CYS A 86 -2.54 -4.60 0.90
C CYS A 86 -3.93 -4.13 0.49
N GLU A 87 -4.87 -5.06 0.39
CA GLU A 87 -6.28 -4.72 0.12
C GLU A 87 -6.91 -3.97 1.28
N ARG A 88 -7.88 -3.11 0.95
CA ARG A 88 -8.69 -2.36 1.91
C ARG A 88 -9.45 -3.26 2.89
N THR A 89 -9.86 -4.42 2.44
CA THR A 89 -10.63 -5.38 3.24
C THR A 89 -9.79 -6.62 3.49
N PHE A 90 -9.34 -6.77 4.72
CA PHE A 90 -8.70 -8.01 5.14
C PHE A 90 -9.77 -9.10 5.33
N ARG A 91 -9.79 -10.08 4.43
CA ARG A 91 -10.63 -11.27 4.60
C ARG A 91 -9.81 -12.34 5.30
N SER A 92 -10.19 -12.65 6.52
CA SER A 92 -9.66 -13.82 7.22
C SER A 92 -10.48 -15.05 6.87
N ALA A 93 -9.82 -16.20 6.72
CA ALA A 93 -10.53 -17.46 6.82
C ALA A 93 -10.93 -17.67 8.29
N GLU A 94 -12.18 -18.11 8.52
CA GLU A 94 -12.68 -18.38 9.88
C GLU A 94 -11.73 -19.32 10.63
N GLY A 95 -11.40 -18.97 11.86
CA GLY A 95 -10.60 -19.81 12.74
C GLY A 95 -9.10 -19.74 12.59
N GLN A 96 -8.55 -18.99 11.61
CA GLN A 96 -7.10 -18.86 11.46
C GLN A 96 -6.48 -17.96 12.54
N GLY A 97 -5.30 -18.37 13.03
CA GLY A 97 -4.47 -17.56 13.92
C GLY A 97 -3.65 -16.50 13.17
N VAL A 98 -3.32 -15.40 13.87
CA VAL A 98 -2.53 -14.29 13.32
C VAL A 98 -1.20 -14.76 12.71
N LEU A 99 -0.46 -15.60 13.44
CA LEU A 99 0.82 -16.12 12.96
C LEU A 99 0.65 -17.03 11.73
N GLU A 100 -0.37 -17.85 11.72
CA GLU A 100 -0.68 -18.73 10.60
C GLU A 100 -0.95 -17.95 9.32
N GLN A 101 -1.74 -16.90 9.41
CA GLN A 101 -2.10 -16.03 8.29
C GLN A 101 -0.88 -15.40 7.61
N VAL A 102 0.12 -14.98 8.38
CA VAL A 102 1.37 -14.45 7.81
C VAL A 102 2.24 -15.57 7.26
N THR A 103 2.28 -16.72 7.95
CA THR A 103 3.12 -17.87 7.56
C THR A 103 2.66 -18.50 6.25
N VAL A 104 1.34 -18.65 6.03
CA VAL A 104 0.76 -19.31 4.84
C VAL A 104 1.23 -18.64 3.54
N GLY A 105 1.30 -17.31 3.48
CA GLY A 105 1.78 -16.59 2.31
C GLY A 105 3.23 -16.91 1.94
N LEU A 106 4.08 -17.15 2.94
CA LEU A 106 5.48 -17.57 2.76
C LEU A 106 5.59 -19.02 2.32
N LEU A 107 4.80 -19.90 2.93
CA LEU A 107 4.75 -21.33 2.55
C LEU A 107 4.30 -21.51 1.11
N ALA A 108 3.29 -20.77 0.66
CA ALA A 108 2.81 -20.80 -0.72
C ALA A 108 3.89 -20.41 -1.75
N ARG A 109 4.93 -19.71 -1.31
CA ARG A 109 6.11 -19.34 -2.12
C ARG A 109 7.31 -20.24 -1.92
N GLY A 110 7.12 -21.39 -1.29
CA GLY A 110 8.18 -22.41 -1.10
C GLY A 110 9.17 -22.08 0.01
N VAL A 111 8.92 -21.06 0.87
CA VAL A 111 9.79 -20.79 2.01
C VAL A 111 9.69 -21.97 3.01
N PRO A 112 10.83 -22.55 3.47
CA PRO A 112 10.80 -23.66 4.40
C PRO A 112 10.02 -23.34 5.68
N PRO A 113 9.23 -24.26 6.26
CA PRO A 113 8.30 -23.98 7.35
C PRO A 113 8.92 -23.30 8.57
N ARG A 114 10.11 -23.72 8.98
CA ARG A 114 10.82 -23.10 10.12
C ARG A 114 11.20 -21.64 9.81
N GLN A 115 11.69 -21.38 8.61
CA GLN A 115 12.08 -20.04 8.17
C GLN A 115 10.84 -19.15 7.99
N ALA A 116 9.76 -19.68 7.39
CA ALA A 116 8.48 -18.97 7.22
C ALA A 116 7.91 -18.54 8.58
N ARG A 117 7.89 -19.43 9.57
CA ARG A 117 7.42 -19.09 10.91
C ARG A 117 8.29 -18.03 11.60
N SER A 118 9.61 -18.14 11.50
CA SER A 118 10.55 -17.17 12.08
C SER A 118 10.37 -15.79 11.44
N ARG A 119 10.28 -15.74 10.10
CA ARG A 119 10.08 -14.49 9.35
C ARG A 119 8.72 -13.87 9.69
N ALA A 120 7.65 -14.66 9.76
CA ALA A 120 6.32 -14.20 10.16
C ALA A 120 6.33 -13.57 11.57
N GLN A 121 6.96 -14.22 12.54
CA GLN A 121 7.10 -13.69 13.90
C GLN A 121 7.88 -12.38 13.92
N HIS A 122 8.99 -12.30 13.20
CA HIS A 122 9.79 -11.08 13.10
C HIS A 122 8.98 -9.93 12.51
N THR A 123 8.24 -10.18 11.42
CA THR A 123 7.45 -9.14 10.75
C THR A 123 6.27 -8.68 11.59
N LEU A 124 5.57 -9.60 12.27
CA LEU A 124 4.51 -9.25 13.23
C LEU A 124 5.04 -8.35 14.35
N LYS A 125 6.23 -8.65 14.85
CA LYS A 125 6.91 -7.79 15.83
C LYS A 125 7.20 -6.39 15.27
N ARG A 126 7.72 -6.33 14.06
CA ARG A 126 8.08 -5.06 13.38
C ARG A 126 6.89 -4.13 13.19
N VAL A 127 5.71 -4.66 12.89
CA VAL A 127 4.49 -3.86 12.73
C VAL A 127 3.71 -3.63 14.02
N CYS A 128 4.29 -3.96 15.17
CA CYS A 128 3.64 -3.88 16.49
C CYS A 128 2.32 -4.67 16.58
N ALA A 129 2.19 -5.76 15.81
CA ALA A 129 1.08 -6.71 15.90
C ALA A 129 1.43 -7.86 16.86
N GLN A 130 2.26 -7.60 17.88
CA GLN A 130 2.68 -8.58 18.89
C GLN A 130 1.55 -8.86 19.88
N GLN A 131 0.62 -9.64 19.44
CA GLN A 131 -0.37 -10.26 20.32
C GLN A 131 -0.10 -11.77 20.36
N ASP A 132 -0.83 -12.46 21.22
CA ASP A 132 -0.78 -13.92 21.27
C ASP A 132 -0.74 -14.50 19.86
N PRO A 133 0.31 -15.25 19.45
CA PRO A 133 0.41 -15.85 18.13
C PRO A 133 -0.78 -16.74 17.77
N ALA A 134 -1.49 -17.24 18.78
CA ALA A 134 -2.70 -18.05 18.64
C ALA A 134 -3.98 -17.20 18.59
N ARG A 135 -3.89 -15.89 18.76
CA ARG A 135 -5.07 -15.00 18.70
C ARG A 135 -5.73 -15.12 17.34
N ARG A 136 -7.05 -15.25 17.37
CA ARG A 136 -7.86 -15.42 16.16
C ARG A 136 -8.05 -14.09 15.44
N LEU A 137 -8.06 -14.13 14.12
CA LEU A 137 -8.23 -12.94 13.28
C LEU A 137 -9.61 -12.28 13.45
N ASP A 138 -10.64 -13.07 13.74
CA ASP A 138 -12.01 -12.58 13.94
C ASP A 138 -12.21 -11.79 15.27
N THR A 139 -11.20 -11.77 16.13
CA THR A 139 -11.19 -11.00 17.40
C THR A 139 -10.39 -9.71 17.30
N LEU A 140 -9.81 -9.42 16.14
CA LEU A 140 -8.98 -8.23 15.93
C LEU A 140 -9.85 -6.99 15.67
N ASP A 141 -9.42 -5.84 16.18
CA ASP A 141 -9.95 -4.55 15.76
C ASP A 141 -9.45 -4.13 14.36
N ALA A 142 -9.94 -2.99 13.86
CA ALA A 142 -9.59 -2.51 12.52
C ALA A 142 -8.08 -2.18 12.39
N GLY A 143 -7.47 -1.57 13.40
CA GLY A 143 -6.04 -1.23 13.41
C GLY A 143 -5.16 -2.47 13.44
N GLU A 144 -5.50 -3.44 14.29
CA GLU A 144 -4.84 -4.74 14.36
C GLU A 144 -4.92 -5.51 13.04
N CYS A 145 -6.08 -5.51 12.38
CA CYS A 145 -6.26 -6.11 11.06
C CYS A 145 -5.31 -5.49 10.02
N VAL A 146 -5.17 -4.16 10.00
CA VAL A 146 -4.24 -3.47 9.10
C VAL A 146 -2.80 -3.87 9.41
N ARG A 147 -2.39 -3.94 10.68
CA ARG A 147 -1.04 -4.37 11.06
C ARG A 147 -0.75 -5.80 10.64
N VAL A 148 -1.69 -6.72 10.78
CA VAL A 148 -1.54 -8.12 10.32
C VAL A 148 -1.45 -8.19 8.80
N ALA A 149 -2.26 -7.41 8.07
CA ALA A 149 -2.19 -7.32 6.61
C ALA A 149 -0.82 -6.77 6.15
N LEU A 150 -0.31 -5.73 6.83
CA LEU A 150 1.05 -5.21 6.62
C LEU A 150 2.10 -6.29 6.90
N ALA A 151 2.02 -7.01 8.03
CA ALA A 151 2.95 -8.08 8.35
C ALA A 151 3.00 -9.15 7.26
N ARG A 152 1.83 -9.58 6.74
CA ARG A 152 1.72 -10.56 5.66
C ARG A 152 2.43 -10.08 4.39
N THR A 153 2.24 -8.82 4.05
CA THR A 153 2.83 -8.21 2.85
C THR A 153 4.34 -8.01 3.02
N LEU A 154 4.76 -7.44 4.14
CA LEU A 154 6.17 -7.15 4.43
C LEU A 154 7.02 -8.42 4.65
N ALA A 155 6.39 -9.53 5.07
CA ALA A 155 7.09 -10.81 5.19
C ALA A 155 7.65 -11.33 3.87
N LEU A 156 7.16 -10.83 2.74
CA LEU A 156 7.65 -11.13 1.40
C LEU A 156 8.81 -10.23 0.96
N GLU A 157 9.21 -9.27 1.81
CA GLU A 157 10.31 -8.31 1.57
C GLU A 157 10.14 -7.52 0.26
N PRO A 158 8.96 -6.86 0.05
CA PRO A 158 8.74 -6.11 -1.18
C PRO A 158 9.63 -4.86 -1.24
N ALA A 159 9.95 -4.41 -2.46
CA ALA A 159 10.58 -3.11 -2.70
C ALA A 159 9.53 -1.98 -2.77
N LEU A 160 8.29 -2.30 -3.15
CA LEU A 160 7.15 -1.40 -3.17
C LEU A 160 5.98 -1.97 -2.36
N LEU A 161 5.48 -1.19 -1.41
CA LEU A 161 4.23 -1.45 -0.70
C LEU A 161 3.11 -0.58 -1.30
N VAL A 162 2.07 -1.22 -1.79
CA VAL A 162 0.83 -0.56 -2.23
C VAL A 162 -0.27 -0.87 -1.24
N ILE A 163 -0.90 0.15 -0.64
CA ILE A 163 -1.92 -0.03 0.40
C ILE A 163 -3.15 0.84 0.19
N ASP A 164 -4.34 0.23 0.17
CA ASP A 164 -5.60 0.92 -0.08
C ASP A 164 -6.32 1.29 1.22
N GLU A 165 -6.46 2.60 1.48
CA GLU A 165 -7.15 3.20 2.64
C GLU A 165 -6.72 2.61 4.01
N PRO A 166 -5.42 2.61 4.39
CA PRO A 166 -4.93 1.93 5.59
C PRO A 166 -5.50 2.43 6.92
N THR A 167 -6.04 3.65 6.95
CA THR A 167 -6.56 4.29 8.17
C THR A 167 -8.09 4.28 8.25
N ARG A 168 -8.76 3.67 7.27
CA ARG A 168 -10.22 3.68 7.23
C ARG A 168 -10.84 2.79 8.29
N GLY A 169 -11.74 3.37 9.09
CA GLY A 169 -12.42 2.66 10.17
C GLY A 169 -11.54 2.38 11.39
N VAL A 170 -10.33 2.90 11.39
CA VAL A 170 -9.38 2.82 12.50
C VAL A 170 -9.59 4.02 13.42
N ASP A 171 -9.47 3.82 14.73
CA ASP A 171 -9.55 4.92 15.69
C ASP A 171 -8.36 5.91 15.55
N LEU A 172 -8.47 7.09 16.12
CA LEU A 172 -7.51 8.17 15.91
C LEU A 172 -6.09 7.84 16.39
N LEU A 173 -5.95 7.16 17.52
CA LEU A 173 -4.64 6.83 18.10
C LEU A 173 -3.93 5.76 17.27
N GLU A 174 -4.65 4.71 16.90
CA GLU A 174 -4.13 3.66 16.03
C GLU A 174 -3.84 4.17 14.61
N ARG A 175 -4.63 5.11 14.10
CA ARG A 175 -4.42 5.76 12.80
C ARG A 175 -3.05 6.43 12.71
N ASP A 176 -2.70 7.24 13.73
CA ASP A 176 -1.40 7.90 13.80
C ASP A 176 -0.25 6.89 13.90
N GLY A 177 -0.47 5.80 14.64
CA GLY A 177 0.48 4.70 14.74
C GLY A 177 0.72 3.99 13.39
N ILE A 178 -0.33 3.78 12.58
CA ILE A 178 -0.21 3.18 11.24
C ILE A 178 0.54 4.13 10.30
N LEU A 179 0.21 5.44 10.29
CA LEU A 179 0.89 6.42 9.43
C LEU A 179 2.37 6.57 9.80
N THR A 180 2.68 6.59 11.10
CA THR A 180 4.05 6.60 11.60
C THR A 180 4.83 5.35 11.16
N LEU A 181 4.19 4.17 11.23
CA LEU A 181 4.78 2.92 10.74
C LEU A 181 5.07 3.00 9.23
N LEU A 182 4.12 3.46 8.40
CA LEU A 182 4.33 3.59 6.95
C LEU A 182 5.48 4.56 6.64
N ARG A 183 5.58 5.68 7.38
CA ARG A 183 6.70 6.63 7.25
C ARG A 183 8.03 5.98 7.61
N SER A 184 8.08 5.26 8.74
CA SER A 184 9.28 4.54 9.19
C SER A 184 9.76 3.52 8.14
N LEU A 185 8.84 2.76 7.55
CA LEU A 185 9.15 1.81 6.49
C LEU A 185 9.75 2.50 5.26
N ALA A 186 9.22 3.68 4.89
CA ALA A 186 9.76 4.44 3.78
C ALA A 186 11.14 5.03 4.12
N ASP A 187 11.37 5.47 5.36
CA ASP A 187 12.68 5.92 5.84
C ASP A 187 13.75 4.80 5.81
N GLU A 188 13.32 3.55 5.90
CA GLU A 188 14.18 2.36 5.77
C GLU A 188 14.43 1.97 4.29
N GLY A 189 13.85 2.69 3.33
CA GLY A 189 14.08 2.50 1.89
C GLY A 189 12.95 1.81 1.13
N LEU A 190 11.86 1.37 1.82
CA LEU A 190 10.68 0.81 1.15
C LEU A 190 9.91 1.92 0.43
N ALA A 191 9.61 1.76 -0.87
CA ALA A 191 8.66 2.65 -1.52
C ALA A 191 7.23 2.35 -1.02
N VAL A 192 6.45 3.40 -0.72
CA VAL A 192 5.07 3.26 -0.23
C VAL A 192 4.13 4.08 -1.10
N LEU A 193 3.12 3.42 -1.68
CA LEU A 193 1.99 4.04 -2.36
C LEU A 193 0.71 3.75 -1.59
N ALA A 194 0.15 4.77 -0.94
CA ALA A 194 -1.09 4.63 -0.19
C ALA A 194 -2.22 5.43 -0.83
N SER A 195 -3.47 5.06 -0.53
CA SER A 195 -4.64 5.86 -0.87
C SER A 195 -5.38 6.33 0.39
N THR A 196 -6.07 7.46 0.29
CA THR A 196 -6.95 7.95 1.35
C THR A 196 -8.11 8.78 0.80
N ALA A 197 -9.26 8.74 1.50
CA ALA A 197 -10.37 9.67 1.27
C ALA A 197 -10.35 10.84 2.26
N GLU A 198 -9.51 10.77 3.30
CA GLU A 198 -9.47 11.70 4.42
C GLU A 198 -8.17 12.51 4.40
N SER A 199 -8.24 13.79 4.75
CA SER A 199 -7.06 14.67 4.81
C SER A 199 -6.04 14.21 5.84
N THR A 200 -6.49 13.62 6.95
CA THR A 200 -5.62 13.09 8.00
C THR A 200 -4.75 11.92 7.51
N GLY A 201 -5.20 11.19 6.48
CA GLY A 201 -4.42 10.11 5.86
C GLY A 201 -3.25 10.56 5.00
N LEU A 202 -3.05 11.88 4.83
CA LEU A 202 -1.91 12.46 4.10
C LEU A 202 -0.66 12.67 4.98
N GLN A 203 -0.81 12.49 6.29
CA GLN A 203 0.25 12.76 7.25
C GLN A 203 1.48 11.86 7.03
N GLY A 204 2.66 12.47 7.04
CA GLY A 204 3.93 11.77 6.86
C GLY A 204 4.31 11.45 5.41
N ALA A 205 3.46 11.74 4.42
CA ALA A 205 3.78 11.54 3.01
C ALA A 205 4.84 12.55 2.52
N ASP A 206 5.73 12.10 1.65
CA ASP A 206 6.67 12.98 0.94
C ASP A 206 5.92 13.76 -0.16
N ARG A 207 4.94 13.09 -0.80
CA ARG A 207 4.07 13.69 -1.82
C ARG A 207 2.63 13.24 -1.63
N ALA A 208 1.72 14.19 -1.78
CA ALA A 208 0.28 13.95 -1.83
C ALA A 208 -0.26 14.36 -3.20
N LEU A 209 -1.01 13.48 -3.84
CA LEU A 209 -1.57 13.66 -5.17
C LEU A 209 -3.09 13.55 -5.11
N ALA A 210 -3.80 14.43 -5.81
CA ALA A 210 -5.25 14.38 -5.89
C ALA A 210 -5.71 13.60 -7.13
N LEU A 211 -6.54 12.57 -6.95
CA LEU A 211 -7.21 11.87 -8.03
C LEU A 211 -8.69 12.30 -8.10
N SER A 212 -9.05 12.99 -9.17
CA SER A 212 -10.41 13.47 -9.44
C SER A 212 -10.78 13.25 -10.89
N GLU A 213 -11.99 12.74 -11.15
CA GLU A 213 -12.50 12.48 -12.50
C GLU A 213 -11.55 11.63 -13.37
N GLY A 214 -10.83 10.70 -12.72
CA GLY A 214 -9.85 9.83 -13.36
C GLY A 214 -8.51 10.48 -13.70
N GLN A 215 -8.29 11.74 -13.33
CA GLN A 215 -7.03 12.47 -13.55
C GLN A 215 -6.27 12.67 -12.25
N LEU A 216 -4.95 12.48 -12.30
CA LEU A 216 -4.05 12.71 -11.18
C LEU A 216 -3.48 14.13 -11.26
N ARG A 217 -3.55 14.87 -10.15
CA ARG A 217 -3.05 16.25 -10.04
C ARG A 217 -2.03 16.35 -8.91
N GLY A 218 -1.01 17.17 -9.08
CA GLY A 218 0.16 17.25 -8.21
C GLY A 218 -0.03 17.93 -6.84
N SER A 219 -1.25 18.25 -6.40
CA SER A 219 -1.50 18.75 -5.04
C SER A 219 -2.95 18.51 -4.65
N PRO A 220 -3.23 18.10 -3.39
CA PRO A 220 -4.58 18.12 -2.86
C PRO A 220 -5.08 19.57 -2.79
N PRO A 221 -6.41 19.80 -2.71
CA PRO A 221 -6.97 21.14 -2.52
C PRO A 221 -6.32 21.88 -1.35
N ALA A 222 -6.14 23.20 -1.48
CA ALA A 222 -5.47 24.05 -0.48
C ALA A 222 -6.07 23.92 0.94
N GLU A 223 -7.36 23.62 1.06
CA GLU A 223 -8.06 23.35 2.31
C GLU A 223 -7.52 22.10 3.05
N LEU A 224 -6.93 21.15 2.31
CA LEU A 224 -6.30 19.94 2.86
C LEU A 224 -4.81 20.13 3.12
N ALA A 225 -4.17 21.09 2.46
CA ALA A 225 -2.75 21.40 2.61
C ALA A 225 -2.41 21.95 4.01
N THR A 226 -3.39 22.44 4.76
CA THR A 226 -3.20 22.93 6.14
C THR A 226 -2.92 21.81 7.14
N VAL A 227 -3.10 20.55 6.74
CA VAL A 227 -2.86 19.34 7.59
C VAL A 227 -1.49 18.72 7.31
N LEU A 228 -0.72 19.29 6.39
CA LEU A 228 0.65 18.85 6.08
C LEU A 228 1.68 19.62 6.92
N PRO A 229 1.91 19.29 8.16
CA PRO A 229 3.18 19.61 8.74
C PRO A 229 3.76 18.40 9.43
N LEU A 230 4.80 17.90 8.88
CA LEU A 230 5.95 17.52 9.69
C LEU A 230 7.13 17.49 8.73
N ARG A 231 7.56 18.71 8.30
CA ARG A 231 8.96 18.86 7.91
C ARG A 231 9.77 18.37 9.09
N ARG A 232 10.61 17.37 8.85
CA ARG A 232 11.64 16.94 9.81
C ARG A 232 12.33 18.20 10.35
N PRO A 233 12.46 18.36 11.68
CA PRO A 233 13.41 19.32 12.19
C PRO A 233 14.80 18.92 11.67
N ALA A 234 15.52 19.85 11.06
CA ALA A 234 16.90 19.64 10.66
C ALA A 234 17.69 19.17 11.90
N GLY A 235 18.17 17.92 11.89
CA GLY A 235 19.01 17.40 12.98
C GLY A 235 18.53 16.11 13.65
N TRP A 236 17.43 15.50 13.25
CA TRP A 236 17.01 14.21 13.82
C TRP A 236 17.88 13.07 13.28
N ARG A 237 18.82 12.59 14.11
CA ARG A 237 19.57 11.35 13.87
C ARG A 237 18.86 10.24 14.63
N ALA A 238 18.51 9.15 13.96
CA ALA A 238 18.10 7.91 14.60
C ALA A 238 19.26 7.45 15.50
N THR A 239 19.05 7.43 16.80
CA THR A 239 19.94 6.72 17.71
C THR A 239 19.66 5.24 17.60
N ALA A 240 20.75 4.50 17.34
CA ALA A 240 20.82 3.04 17.20
C ALA A 240 20.22 2.29 18.40
#